data_77de7fae7829b2143d9f417aa8bdd5e7
#
_entry.id   77de7fae7829b2143d9f417aa8bdd5e7
#
_cell.length_a   1.000
_cell.length_b   1.000
_cell.length_c   1.000
_cell.angle_alpha   90.00
_cell.angle_beta   90.00
_cell.angle_gamma   90.00
#
_symmetry.space_group_name_H-M   'P 1'
#
loop_
_entity.id
_entity.type
_entity.pdbx_description
1 polymer ?
#
loop_
_entity_poly.entity_id
_entity_poly.type
_entity_poly.pdbx_seq_one_letter_code
_entity_poly.pdbx_strand_id
1 'polypeptide(L)'
;MDDEGNTSQRNVLIEDGILKGYIQDSLNARLMGVAPTGNGRRESYAHIPMPRMTNTYMLGGDKDPQEIIASMKKGLYASKFGGGQVDITSGKFVFSASEAYWVENGKIQYPVKGATIIGSGPESLKKVTMIGNDMR
;
A
#
# COMPACT_ATOMS: atom_id res chain seq x y z
N MET A 1 -16.46 9.19 -11.85
CA MET A 1 -17.42 8.08 -11.72
C MET A 1 -16.69 6.76 -11.95
N ASP A 2 -17.10 5.71 -11.27
CA ASP A 2 -16.63 4.34 -11.55
C ASP A 2 -17.40 3.71 -12.73
N ASP A 3 -17.08 2.45 -13.07
CA ASP A 3 -17.70 1.77 -14.22
C ASP A 3 -19.13 1.29 -13.95
N GLU A 4 -19.65 1.50 -12.77
CA GLU A 4 -21.04 1.24 -12.38
C GLU A 4 -21.88 2.54 -12.28
N GLY A 5 -21.26 3.71 -12.54
CA GLY A 5 -21.90 5.02 -12.45
C GLY A 5 -21.94 5.63 -11.04
N ASN A 6 -21.27 5.01 -10.06
CA ASN A 6 -21.15 5.59 -8.73
C ASN A 6 -20.17 6.77 -8.72
N THR A 7 -20.48 7.80 -7.96
CA THR A 7 -19.61 8.96 -7.82
C THR A 7 -18.32 8.58 -7.10
N SER A 8 -17.18 8.97 -7.67
CA SER A 8 -15.88 8.87 -7.00
C SER A 8 -15.86 9.79 -5.78
N GLN A 9 -15.30 9.29 -4.68
CA GLN A 9 -15.29 10.04 -3.42
C GLN A 9 -14.00 9.71 -2.64
N ARG A 10 -13.71 10.52 -1.62
CA ARG A 10 -12.64 10.24 -0.69
C ARG A 10 -13.09 9.14 0.29
N ASN A 11 -12.39 8.01 0.25
CA ASN A 11 -12.63 6.89 1.15
C ASN A 11 -11.44 6.74 2.09
N VAL A 12 -11.69 6.75 3.39
CA VAL A 12 -10.68 6.46 4.41
C VAL A 12 -10.72 4.96 4.68
N LEU A 13 -9.62 4.27 4.37
CA LEU A 13 -9.50 2.82 4.58
C LEU A 13 -8.89 2.51 5.94
N ILE A 14 -7.83 3.23 6.30
CA ILE A 14 -7.13 3.09 7.59
C ILE A 14 -6.92 4.49 8.16
N GLU A 15 -7.25 4.68 9.43
CA GLU A 15 -7.05 5.91 10.16
C GLU A 15 -6.49 5.58 11.55
N ASP A 16 -5.40 6.22 11.93
CA ASP A 16 -4.71 6.00 13.20
C ASP A 16 -4.39 4.51 13.47
N GLY A 17 -3.99 3.79 12.42
CA GLY A 17 -3.68 2.36 12.48
C GLY A 17 -4.90 1.43 12.57
N ILE A 18 -6.12 1.98 12.52
CA ILE A 18 -7.37 1.24 12.60
C ILE A 18 -8.02 1.13 11.23
N LEU A 19 -8.38 -0.09 10.81
CA LEU A 19 -9.14 -0.32 9.59
C LEU A 19 -10.56 0.24 9.76
N LYS A 20 -10.93 1.19 8.92
CA LYS A 20 -12.26 1.85 8.92
C LYS A 20 -13.23 1.25 7.93
N GLY A 21 -12.73 0.78 6.79
CA GLY A 21 -13.58 0.25 5.75
C GLY A 21 -12.80 -0.37 4.60
N TYR A 22 -13.53 -0.76 3.59
CA TYR A 22 -13.01 -1.37 2.38
C TYR A 22 -13.47 -0.58 1.16
N ILE A 23 -12.73 -0.69 0.06
CA ILE A 23 -13.25 -0.26 -1.24
C ILE A 23 -14.36 -1.20 -1.68
N GLN A 24 -15.44 -0.66 -2.23
CA GLN A 24 -16.66 -1.40 -2.58
C GLN A 24 -17.07 -1.10 -4.01
N ASP A 25 -17.59 -2.13 -4.69
CA ASP A 25 -18.49 -2.02 -5.83
C ASP A 25 -19.95 -2.06 -5.34
N SER A 26 -20.92 -1.96 -6.23
CA SER A 26 -22.34 -1.95 -5.86
C SER A 26 -22.79 -3.29 -5.29
N LEU A 27 -22.28 -4.42 -5.83
CA LEU A 27 -22.65 -5.76 -5.37
C LEU A 27 -22.13 -6.02 -3.95
N ASN A 28 -20.83 -5.82 -3.74
CA ASN A 28 -20.22 -6.07 -2.43
C ASN A 28 -20.72 -5.09 -1.37
N ALA A 29 -20.95 -3.83 -1.71
CA ALA A 29 -21.57 -2.84 -0.84
C ALA A 29 -22.93 -3.31 -0.32
N ARG A 30 -23.78 -3.79 -1.24
CA ARG A 30 -25.10 -4.34 -0.87
C ARG A 30 -25.00 -5.57 0.02
N LEU A 31 -24.09 -6.50 -0.29
CA LEU A 31 -23.89 -7.73 0.49
C LEU A 31 -23.38 -7.41 1.90
N MET A 32 -22.57 -6.38 2.05
CA MET A 32 -22.01 -5.94 3.34
C MET A 32 -22.92 -4.93 4.06
N GLY A 33 -24.02 -4.49 3.46
CA GLY A 33 -24.92 -3.50 4.05
C GLY A 33 -24.31 -2.10 4.20
N VAL A 34 -23.41 -1.72 3.30
CA VAL A 34 -22.71 -0.41 3.29
C VAL A 34 -22.95 0.31 1.97
N ALA A 35 -22.57 1.59 1.90
CA ALA A 35 -22.62 2.35 0.66
C ALA A 35 -21.50 1.98 -0.33
N PRO A 36 -21.72 2.06 -1.66
CA PRO A 36 -20.66 1.96 -2.64
C PRO A 36 -19.63 3.06 -2.45
N THR A 37 -18.37 2.76 -2.79
CA THR A 37 -17.25 3.71 -2.61
C THR A 37 -16.77 4.35 -3.91
N GLY A 38 -17.42 4.06 -5.05
CA GLY A 38 -17.00 4.54 -6.36
C GLY A 38 -15.74 3.84 -6.88
N ASN A 39 -15.57 2.57 -6.50
CA ASN A 39 -14.42 1.75 -6.86
C ASN A 39 -14.78 0.53 -7.71
N GLY A 40 -15.99 0.48 -8.25
CA GLY A 40 -16.43 -0.57 -9.18
C GLY A 40 -15.73 -0.42 -10.52
N ARG A 41 -14.84 -1.36 -10.87
CA ARG A 41 -14.08 -1.36 -12.13
C ARG A 41 -14.20 -2.69 -12.82
N ARG A 42 -14.25 -2.66 -14.14
CA ARG A 42 -14.25 -3.85 -14.99
C ARG A 42 -13.06 -3.86 -15.95
N GLU A 43 -12.58 -5.02 -16.28
CA GLU A 43 -11.49 -5.19 -17.23
C GLU A 43 -11.93 -4.82 -18.66
N SER A 44 -13.14 -5.22 -19.03
CA SER A 44 -13.79 -4.88 -20.30
C SER A 44 -15.31 -4.96 -20.16
N TYR A 45 -16.05 -4.62 -21.21
CA TYR A 45 -17.50 -4.70 -21.23
C TYR A 45 -18.04 -6.13 -20.95
N ALA A 46 -17.25 -7.16 -21.22
CA ALA A 46 -17.63 -8.56 -21.02
C ALA A 46 -17.40 -9.06 -19.57
N HIS A 47 -16.79 -8.23 -18.70
CA HIS A 47 -16.45 -8.62 -17.34
C HIS A 47 -17.36 -7.95 -16.31
N ILE A 48 -17.67 -8.69 -15.25
CA ILE A 48 -18.41 -8.17 -14.11
C ILE A 48 -17.54 -7.16 -13.37
N PRO A 49 -18.08 -5.99 -12.99
CA PRO A 49 -17.35 -5.06 -12.13
C PRO A 49 -16.93 -5.69 -10.81
N MET A 50 -15.78 -5.28 -10.30
CA MET A 50 -15.26 -5.69 -9.00
C MET A 50 -14.60 -4.50 -8.31
N PRO A 51 -14.44 -4.52 -6.98
CA PRO A 51 -13.71 -3.47 -6.28
C PRO A 51 -12.25 -3.42 -6.77
N ARG A 52 -11.81 -2.26 -7.22
CA ARG A 52 -10.44 -2.02 -7.66
C ARG A 52 -9.92 -0.72 -7.09
N MET A 53 -8.64 -0.72 -6.74
CA MET A 53 -7.96 0.51 -6.34
C MET A 53 -7.96 1.54 -7.47
N THR A 54 -8.15 2.79 -7.09
CA THR A 54 -7.89 3.96 -7.90
C THR A 54 -6.67 4.69 -7.33
N ASN A 55 -6.72 6.00 -7.11
CA ASN A 55 -5.66 6.73 -6.44
C ASN A 55 -5.68 6.42 -4.93
N THR A 56 -4.98 5.36 -4.55
CA THR A 56 -4.87 4.91 -3.15
C THR A 56 -3.46 5.18 -2.67
N TYR A 57 -3.33 5.97 -1.61
CA TYR A 57 -2.04 6.39 -1.08
C TYR A 57 -2.08 6.54 0.44
N MET A 58 -0.93 6.45 1.05
CA MET A 58 -0.73 6.77 2.46
C MET A 58 -0.40 8.25 2.60
N LEU A 59 -1.01 8.91 3.57
CA LEU A 59 -0.67 10.29 3.90
C LEU A 59 0.72 10.35 4.55
N GLY A 60 1.44 11.45 4.34
CA GLY A 60 2.71 11.70 4.99
C GLY A 60 2.58 11.71 6.52
N GLY A 61 3.60 11.22 7.20
CA GLY A 61 3.74 11.32 8.65
C GLY A 61 4.47 12.60 9.09
N ASP A 62 5.02 12.55 10.27
CA ASP A 62 5.72 13.67 10.91
C ASP A 62 7.24 13.52 10.96
N LYS A 63 7.77 12.37 10.53
CA LYS A 63 9.18 12.05 10.66
C LYS A 63 10.01 12.52 9.47
N ASP A 64 11.17 13.08 9.74
CA ASP A 64 12.16 13.33 8.71
C ASP A 64 12.74 11.99 8.20
N PRO A 65 12.87 11.77 6.88
CA PRO A 65 13.47 10.55 6.34
C PRO A 65 14.85 10.23 6.88
N GLN A 66 15.65 11.26 7.20
CA GLN A 66 16.97 11.06 7.79
C GLN A 66 16.88 10.54 9.23
N GLU A 67 15.89 10.98 10.01
CA GLU A 67 15.64 10.43 11.35
C GLU A 67 15.26 8.95 11.28
N ILE A 68 14.44 8.55 10.30
CA ILE A 68 14.07 7.16 10.10
C ILE A 68 15.31 6.31 9.85
N ILE A 69 16.18 6.74 8.93
CA ILE A 69 17.43 6.04 8.63
C ILE A 69 18.34 6.00 9.87
N ALA A 70 18.48 7.12 10.57
CA ALA A 70 19.32 7.23 11.77
C ALA A 70 18.85 6.32 12.92
N SER A 71 17.56 6.04 13.00
CA SER A 71 16.97 5.13 14.01
C SER A 71 17.28 3.66 13.79
N MET A 72 17.71 3.28 12.57
CA MET A 72 17.95 1.90 12.19
C MET A 72 19.25 1.36 12.77
N LYS A 73 19.19 0.31 13.59
CA LYS A 73 20.38 -0.43 14.04
C LYS A 73 20.99 -1.25 12.91
N LYS A 74 20.16 -2.06 12.25
CA LYS A 74 20.49 -2.87 11.07
C LYS A 74 19.25 -3.02 10.20
N GLY A 75 19.41 -2.91 8.88
CA GLY A 75 18.29 -3.08 7.97
C GLY A 75 18.63 -2.78 6.51
N LEU A 76 17.60 -2.73 5.70
CA LEU A 76 17.69 -2.36 4.29
C LEU A 76 16.94 -1.05 4.04
N TYR A 77 17.57 -0.16 3.33
CA TYR A 77 16.93 1.02 2.75
C TYR A 77 16.67 0.71 1.27
N ALA A 78 15.41 0.47 0.92
CA ALA A 78 14.99 0.26 -0.46
C ALA A 78 14.54 1.61 -1.04
N SER A 79 15.38 2.21 -1.86
CA SER A 79 15.11 3.53 -2.45
C SER A 79 14.20 3.45 -3.68
N LYS A 80 14.24 2.32 -4.40
CA LYS A 80 13.40 2.09 -5.57
C LYS A 80 12.95 0.63 -5.65
N PHE A 81 11.69 0.45 -6.03
CA PHE A 81 11.14 -0.85 -6.34
C PHE A 81 11.00 -1.03 -7.86
N GLY A 82 11.24 -2.25 -8.31
CA GLY A 82 10.98 -2.70 -9.67
C GLY A 82 9.58 -3.32 -9.79
N GLY A 83 9.51 -4.53 -10.33
CA GLY A 83 8.27 -5.28 -10.45
C GLY A 83 7.88 -5.98 -9.14
N GLY A 84 6.60 -6.31 -9.03
CA GLY A 84 6.08 -7.10 -7.93
C GLY A 84 4.71 -7.67 -8.27
N GLN A 85 4.24 -8.56 -7.40
CA GLN A 85 2.94 -9.20 -7.51
C GLN A 85 2.25 -9.20 -6.16
N VAL A 86 0.93 -9.08 -6.19
CA VAL A 86 0.06 -9.21 -5.03
C VAL A 86 -1.00 -10.24 -5.34
N ASP A 87 -1.13 -11.23 -4.48
CA ASP A 87 -2.30 -12.11 -4.46
C ASP A 87 -3.44 -11.38 -3.76
N ILE A 88 -4.42 -10.95 -4.53
CA ILE A 88 -5.55 -10.16 -4.04
C ILE A 88 -6.46 -10.94 -3.06
N THR A 89 -6.40 -12.26 -3.06
CA THR A 89 -7.20 -13.10 -2.16
C THR A 89 -6.58 -13.22 -0.78
N SER A 90 -5.27 -13.49 -0.73
CA SER A 90 -4.55 -13.70 0.54
C SER A 90 -3.86 -12.44 1.05
N GLY A 91 -3.73 -11.41 0.22
CA GLY A 91 -2.96 -10.20 0.54
C GLY A 91 -1.45 -10.42 0.59
N LYS A 92 -0.97 -11.59 0.18
CA LYS A 92 0.47 -11.87 0.09
C LYS A 92 1.09 -11.11 -1.08
N PHE A 93 2.27 -10.59 -0.87
CA PHE A 93 2.98 -9.83 -1.89
C PHE A 93 4.46 -10.21 -1.97
N VAL A 94 5.04 -9.97 -3.16
CA VAL A 94 6.46 -10.07 -3.43
C VAL A 94 6.84 -8.84 -4.27
N PHE A 95 7.77 -8.04 -3.78
CA PHE A 95 8.31 -6.89 -4.51
C PHE A 95 9.84 -6.94 -4.51
N SER A 96 10.44 -6.79 -5.68
CA SER A 96 11.89 -6.70 -5.83
C SER A 96 12.33 -5.25 -5.82
N ALA A 97 13.32 -4.92 -5.00
CA ALA A 97 13.96 -3.62 -5.03
C ALA A 97 14.91 -3.56 -6.22
N SER A 98 14.78 -2.52 -7.05
CA SER A 98 15.73 -2.22 -8.12
C SER A 98 16.97 -1.48 -7.57
N GLU A 99 16.80 -0.80 -6.44
CA GLU A 99 17.88 -0.11 -5.75
C GLU A 99 17.67 -0.22 -4.24
N ALA A 100 18.64 -0.81 -3.55
CA ALA A 100 18.60 -0.98 -2.10
C ALA A 100 20.00 -0.88 -1.50
N TYR A 101 20.07 -0.46 -0.24
CA TYR A 101 21.30 -0.27 0.51
C TYR A 101 21.23 -0.93 1.87
N TRP A 102 22.35 -1.46 2.33
CA TRP A 102 22.50 -1.90 3.69
C TRP A 102 22.69 -0.70 4.61
N VAL A 103 21.93 -0.69 5.71
CA VAL A 103 22.03 0.34 6.75
C VAL A 103 22.49 -0.33 8.04
N GLU A 104 23.49 0.27 8.67
CA GLU A 104 23.99 -0.16 9.97
C GLU A 104 24.31 1.05 10.84
N ASN A 105 23.84 1.01 12.10
CA ASN A 105 24.02 2.09 13.08
C ASN A 105 23.61 3.47 12.53
N GLY A 106 22.45 3.53 11.86
CA GLY A 106 21.91 4.77 11.31
C GLY A 106 22.62 5.32 10.08
N LYS A 107 23.49 4.56 9.46
CA LYS A 107 24.26 4.99 8.28
C LYS A 107 24.13 4.02 7.13
N ILE A 108 23.89 4.58 5.93
CA ILE A 108 23.93 3.82 4.68
C ILE A 108 25.38 3.39 4.43
N GLN A 109 25.60 2.08 4.24
CA GLN A 109 26.94 1.49 4.09
C GLN A 109 27.27 1.21 2.61
N TYR A 110 26.57 0.28 2.01
CA TYR A 110 26.86 -0.17 0.64
C TYR A 110 25.58 -0.64 -0.07
N PRO A 111 25.55 -0.57 -1.41
CA PRO A 111 24.42 -1.08 -2.18
C PRO A 111 24.33 -2.61 -2.08
N VAL A 112 23.12 -3.11 -2.06
CA VAL A 112 22.83 -4.56 -2.09
C VAL A 112 22.06 -4.92 -3.36
N LYS A 113 22.37 -6.09 -3.91
CA LYS A 113 21.72 -6.60 -5.13
C LYS A 113 20.72 -7.70 -4.77
N GLY A 114 19.62 -7.73 -5.50
CA GLY A 114 18.63 -8.81 -5.40
C GLY A 114 17.78 -8.76 -4.11
N ALA A 115 17.65 -7.60 -3.49
CA ALA A 115 16.77 -7.45 -2.34
C ALA A 115 15.30 -7.62 -2.76
N THR A 116 14.60 -8.51 -2.07
CA THR A 116 13.18 -8.77 -2.32
C THR A 116 12.42 -8.73 -1.01
N ILE A 117 11.31 -8.00 -1.00
CA ILE A 117 10.40 -7.95 0.14
C ILE A 117 9.25 -8.92 -0.11
N ILE A 118 9.05 -9.83 0.82
CA ILE A 118 7.97 -10.82 0.79
C ILE A 118 7.17 -10.64 2.08
N GLY A 119 5.85 -10.58 1.96
CA GLY A 119 5.01 -10.40 3.13
C GLY A 119 3.52 -10.54 2.84
N SER A 120 2.75 -10.24 3.85
CA SER A 120 1.30 -10.07 3.78
C SER A 120 0.95 -8.62 4.12
N GLY A 121 0.07 -8.00 3.36
CA GLY A 121 -0.35 -6.62 3.56
C GLY A 121 -0.75 -6.33 5.01
N PRO A 122 -1.72 -7.06 5.58
CA PRO A 122 -2.17 -6.83 6.96
C PRO A 122 -1.06 -6.98 8.00
N GLU A 123 -0.20 -7.99 7.86
CA GLU A 123 0.90 -8.23 8.81
C GLU A 123 2.01 -7.18 8.68
N SER A 124 2.30 -6.74 7.46
CA SER A 124 3.31 -5.73 7.21
C SER A 124 2.87 -4.36 7.72
N LEU A 125 1.61 -3.99 7.50
CA LEU A 125 1.07 -2.71 8.00
C LEU A 125 1.09 -2.61 9.52
N LYS A 126 0.88 -3.71 10.25
CA LYS A 126 0.99 -3.75 11.72
C LYS A 126 2.42 -3.49 12.23
N LYS A 127 3.43 -3.67 11.38
CA LYS A 127 4.84 -3.49 11.73
C LYS A 127 5.41 -2.12 11.35
N VAL A 128 4.62 -1.28 10.70
CA VAL A 128 5.02 0.10 10.39
C VAL A 128 5.12 0.89 11.68
N THR A 129 6.28 1.47 11.95
CA THR A 129 6.56 2.21 13.18
C THR A 129 6.74 3.71 12.95
N MET A 130 7.22 4.08 11.76
CA MET A 130 7.46 5.48 11.39
C MET A 130 7.01 5.73 9.96
N ILE A 131 6.49 6.92 9.70
CA ILE A 131 6.09 7.38 8.36
C ILE A 131 6.78 8.73 8.12
N GLY A 132 7.45 8.83 6.98
CA GLY A 132 8.14 10.05 6.57
C GLY A 132 7.17 11.17 6.18
N ASN A 133 7.66 12.40 6.23
CA ASN A 133 6.91 13.60 5.84
C ASN A 133 7.09 13.96 4.36
N ASP A 134 7.81 13.14 3.60
CA ASP A 134 8.18 13.34 2.19
C ASP A 134 7.31 12.53 1.21
N MET A 135 6.17 12.04 1.64
CA MET A 135 5.20 11.33 0.77
C MET A 135 4.67 12.28 -0.30
N ARG A 136 4.84 11.92 -1.58
CA ARG A 136 4.43 12.68 -2.76
C ARG A 136 3.52 11.86 -3.67
#